data_754285a7b8b2693239a3f4790bee5faf
#
_entry.id   754285a7b8b2693239a3f4790bee5faf
#
_cell.length_a   1.000
_cell.length_b   1.000
_cell.length_c   1.000
_cell.angle_alpha   90.00
_cell.angle_beta   90.00
_cell.angle_gamma   90.00
#
_symmetry.space_group_name_H-M   'P 1'
#
loop_
_entity.id
_entity.type
_entity.pdbx_description
1 polymer ?
#
loop_
_entity_poly.entity_id
_entity_poly.type
_entity_poly.pdbx_seq_one_letter_code
_entity_poly.pdbx_strand_id
1 'polypeptide(L)'
;MEILQVEAPLVCTQRVSGLQHVSLKVLRNVKTGTRQVAVDPVGSREGNWVFTTLGSAARYATGDYSVTTDLTICGIIDYWEEKSS
;
A
#
# COMPACT_ATOMS: atom_id res chain seq x y z
N MET A 1 4.75 7.74 8.03
CA MET A 1 4.69 6.29 7.77
C MET A 1 3.67 5.65 8.67
N GLU A 2 3.02 4.63 8.20
CA GLU A 2 1.94 3.97 8.92
C GLU A 2 2.03 2.47 8.75
N ILE A 3 1.62 1.71 9.76
CA ILE A 3 1.54 0.25 9.69
C ILE A 3 0.11 -0.12 9.37
N LEU A 4 -0.08 -0.85 8.28
CA LEU A 4 -1.37 -1.30 7.80
C LEU A 4 -1.30 -2.77 7.43
N GLN A 5 -2.47 -3.41 7.31
CA GLN A 5 -2.55 -4.81 6.88
C GLN A 5 -3.12 -4.89 5.47
N VAL A 6 -2.51 -5.72 4.63
CA VAL A 6 -3.02 -5.96 3.28
C VAL A 6 -4.30 -6.76 3.36
N GLU A 7 -5.39 -6.19 2.85
CA GLU A 7 -6.69 -6.87 2.85
C GLU A 7 -6.90 -7.67 1.57
N ALA A 8 -6.61 -7.07 0.41
CA ALA A 8 -6.85 -7.70 -0.88
C ALA A 8 -6.12 -6.95 -2.00
N PRO A 9 -5.88 -7.61 -3.14
CA PRO A 9 -5.46 -6.88 -4.33
C PRO A 9 -6.65 -6.06 -4.86
N LEU A 10 -6.35 -4.89 -5.44
CA LEU A 10 -7.35 -4.08 -6.11
C LEU A 10 -7.29 -4.37 -7.61
N VAL A 11 -8.37 -4.90 -8.15
CA VAL A 11 -8.47 -5.24 -9.57
C VAL A 11 -9.28 -4.17 -10.28
N CYS A 12 -8.69 -3.57 -11.32
CA CYS A 12 -9.32 -2.51 -12.11
C CYS A 12 -9.22 -2.83 -13.59
N THR A 13 -10.29 -2.57 -14.34
CA THR A 13 -10.28 -2.76 -15.80
C THR A 13 -9.69 -1.56 -16.52
N GLN A 14 -9.78 -0.36 -15.92
CA GLN A 14 -9.26 0.87 -16.49
C GLN A 14 -8.57 1.70 -15.41
N ARG A 15 -7.45 2.32 -15.76
CA ARG A 15 -6.67 3.17 -14.86
C ARG A 15 -6.08 4.35 -15.65
N VAL A 16 -5.79 5.44 -14.93
CA VAL A 16 -5.01 6.53 -15.52
C VAL A 16 -3.59 6.05 -15.85
N SER A 17 -2.92 6.70 -16.82
CA SER A 17 -1.63 6.24 -17.32
C SER A 17 -0.57 6.09 -16.22
N GLY A 18 -0.57 6.95 -15.21
CA GLY A 18 0.40 6.87 -14.11
C GLY A 18 0.21 5.66 -13.19
N LEU A 19 -0.88 4.90 -13.33
CA LEU A 19 -1.18 3.74 -12.50
C LEU A 19 -1.40 2.45 -13.31
N GLN A 20 -1.13 2.47 -14.62
CA GLN A 20 -1.46 1.33 -15.50
C GLN A 20 -0.66 0.07 -15.21
N HIS A 21 0.60 0.20 -14.83
CA HIS A 21 1.53 -0.92 -14.74
C HIS A 21 2.00 -1.21 -13.32
N VAL A 22 1.26 -0.74 -12.33
CA VAL A 22 1.62 -0.95 -10.94
C VAL A 22 0.60 -1.85 -10.26
N SER A 23 1.08 -2.62 -9.28
CA SER A 23 0.21 -3.42 -8.43
C SER A 23 -0.46 -2.52 -7.40
N LEU A 24 -1.77 -2.64 -7.25
CA LEU A 24 -2.53 -1.89 -6.26
C LEU A 24 -3.07 -2.84 -5.21
N LYS A 25 -3.01 -2.41 -3.96
CA LYS A 25 -3.52 -3.19 -2.83
C LYS A 25 -4.46 -2.34 -1.98
N VAL A 26 -5.49 -3.00 -1.46
CA VAL A 26 -6.35 -2.41 -0.43
C VAL A 26 -5.71 -2.70 0.91
N LEU A 27 -5.40 -1.65 1.65
CA LEU A 27 -4.83 -1.75 2.99
C LEU A 27 -5.87 -1.36 4.01
N ARG A 28 -5.81 -1.99 5.16
CA ARG A 28 -6.74 -1.75 6.24
C ARG A 28 -6.01 -1.34 7.50
N ASN A 29 -6.48 -0.29 8.12
CA ASN A 29 -6.08 0.06 9.47
C ASN A 29 -6.93 -0.77 10.43
N VAL A 30 -6.31 -1.73 11.11
CA VAL A 30 -7.02 -2.69 11.94
C VAL A 30 -7.70 -2.02 13.14
N LYS A 31 -7.14 -0.93 13.64
CA LYS A 31 -7.72 -0.21 14.79
C LYS A 31 -8.98 0.56 14.42
N THR A 32 -8.97 1.22 13.28
CA THR A 32 -10.08 2.09 12.86
C THR A 32 -11.02 1.43 11.86
N GLY A 33 -10.56 0.39 11.18
CA GLY A 33 -11.30 -0.24 10.09
C GLY A 33 -11.24 0.53 8.78
N THR A 34 -10.53 1.65 8.73
CA THR A 34 -10.39 2.46 7.53
C THR A 34 -9.59 1.72 6.47
N ARG A 35 -10.06 1.78 5.22
CA ARG A 35 -9.39 1.19 4.07
C ARG A 35 -8.78 2.27 3.20
N GLN A 36 -7.62 1.96 2.63
CA GLN A 36 -6.89 2.84 1.72
C GLN A 36 -6.32 2.02 0.59
N VAL A 37 -6.09 2.67 -0.55
CA VAL A 37 -5.46 2.03 -1.71
C VAL A 37 -4.02 2.49 -1.80
N ALA A 38 -3.10 1.55 -1.99
CA ALA A 38 -1.68 1.83 -2.09
C ALA A 38 -1.06 1.14 -3.30
N VAL A 39 0.00 1.76 -3.83
CA VAL A 39 0.87 1.10 -4.81
C VAL A 39 1.78 0.14 -4.07
N ASP A 40 1.95 -1.05 -4.62
CA ASP A 40 2.74 -2.12 -4.02
C ASP A 40 3.93 -2.51 -4.91
N PRO A 41 5.08 -1.85 -4.77
CA PRO A 41 6.28 -2.23 -5.52
C PRO A 41 7.03 -3.42 -4.88
N VAL A 42 6.63 -3.84 -3.70
CA VAL A 42 7.32 -4.87 -2.91
C VAL A 42 6.79 -6.27 -3.20
N GLY A 43 5.51 -6.39 -3.58
CA GLY A 43 4.89 -7.68 -3.83
C GLY A 43 4.30 -8.31 -2.58
N SER A 44 3.59 -7.51 -1.78
CA SER A 44 2.93 -8.02 -0.58
C SER A 44 1.74 -8.91 -0.93
N ARG A 45 1.30 -9.69 0.05
CA ARG A 45 0.18 -10.61 -0.07
C ARG A 45 -0.89 -10.30 0.96
N GLU A 46 -2.08 -10.80 0.71
CA GLU A 46 -3.18 -10.71 1.65
C GLU A 46 -2.76 -11.22 3.03
N GLY A 47 -3.06 -10.44 4.05
CA GLY A 47 -2.70 -10.76 5.42
C GLY A 47 -1.36 -10.20 5.87
N ASN A 48 -0.48 -9.80 4.96
CA ASN A 48 0.81 -9.23 5.33
C ASN A 48 0.61 -7.91 6.08
N TRP A 49 1.47 -7.68 7.07
CA TRP A 49 1.63 -6.37 7.69
C TRP A 49 2.69 -5.60 6.92
N VAL A 50 2.39 -4.36 6.60
CA VAL A 50 3.27 -3.52 5.77
C VAL A 50 3.43 -2.15 6.41
N PHE A 51 4.52 -1.46 6.07
CA PHE A 51 4.66 -0.05 6.41
C PHE A 51 4.67 0.78 5.14
N THR A 52 4.11 1.97 5.23
CA THR A 52 3.79 2.80 4.08
C THR A 52 4.32 4.21 4.24
N THR A 53 4.45 4.91 3.12
CA THR A 53 4.74 6.34 3.09
C THR A 53 3.67 7.09 2.31
N LEU A 54 3.54 8.38 2.59
CA LEU A 54 2.47 9.24 2.09
C LEU A 54 3.01 10.38 1.23
N GLY A 55 2.11 11.00 0.47
CA GLY A 55 2.38 12.23 -0.26
C GLY A 55 3.39 12.04 -1.38
N SER A 56 4.21 13.06 -1.63
CA SER A 56 5.21 12.98 -2.70
C SER A 56 6.30 11.96 -2.42
N ALA A 57 6.57 11.64 -1.15
CA ALA A 57 7.49 10.56 -0.79
C ALA A 57 7.00 9.22 -1.31
N ALA A 58 5.68 9.03 -1.43
CA ALA A 58 5.11 7.78 -1.96
C ALA A 58 5.54 7.54 -3.42
N ARG A 59 5.66 8.59 -4.22
CA ARG A 59 6.11 8.46 -5.61
C ARG A 59 7.58 8.03 -5.68
N TYR A 60 8.42 8.62 -4.84
CA TYR A 60 9.83 8.23 -4.77
C TYR A 60 9.99 6.79 -4.33
N ALA A 61 9.14 6.34 -3.42
CA ALA A 61 9.21 4.97 -2.91
C ALA A 61 8.88 3.92 -3.98
N THR A 62 8.17 4.29 -5.06
CA THR A 62 7.91 3.37 -6.17
C THR A 62 9.14 3.14 -7.05
N GLY A 63 10.14 4.02 -6.95
CA GLY A 63 11.28 4.01 -7.86
C GLY A 63 11.03 4.74 -9.17
N ASP A 64 9.82 5.21 -9.40
CA ASP A 64 9.43 5.93 -10.62
C ASP A 64 8.48 7.08 -10.24
N TYR A 65 8.99 8.30 -10.30
CA TYR A 65 8.24 9.48 -9.90
C TYR A 65 7.03 9.78 -10.79
N SER A 66 6.95 9.16 -11.97
CA SER A 66 5.78 9.31 -12.85
C SER A 66 4.55 8.54 -12.36
N VAL A 67 4.72 7.64 -11.40
CA VAL A 67 3.59 6.92 -10.77
C VAL A 67 2.81 7.89 -9.90
N THR A 68 1.53 8.10 -10.25
CA THR A 68 0.68 9.09 -9.58
C THR A 68 0.00 8.49 -8.34
N THR A 69 0.77 8.30 -7.28
CA THR A 69 0.27 7.73 -6.02
C THR A 69 0.54 8.67 -4.85
N ASP A 70 -0.29 8.59 -3.83
CA ASP A 70 -0.08 9.28 -2.56
C ASP A 70 0.16 8.32 -1.40
N LEU A 71 0.13 7.02 -1.66
CA LEU A 71 0.38 5.99 -0.65
C LEU A 71 1.11 4.82 -1.31
N THR A 72 2.25 4.46 -0.78
CA THR A 72 3.07 3.37 -1.31
C THR A 72 3.53 2.46 -0.18
N ILE A 73 3.46 1.15 -0.41
CA ILE A 73 4.00 0.16 0.50
C ILE A 73 5.52 0.18 0.36
N CYS A 74 6.21 0.43 1.48
CA CYS A 74 7.68 0.50 1.51
C CYS A 74 8.32 -0.82 1.88
N GLY A 75 7.63 -1.68 2.61
CA GLY A 75 8.18 -2.97 3.01
C GLY A 75 7.16 -3.84 3.70
N ILE A 76 7.48 -5.13 3.79
CA ILE A 76 6.69 -6.12 4.50
C ILE A 76 7.33 -6.31 5.87
N ILE A 77 6.51 -6.26 6.91
CA ILE A 77 6.97 -6.48 8.28
C ILE A 77 6.88 -7.98 8.55
N ASP A 78 8.01 -8.61 8.83
CA ASP A 78 8.06 -10.05 9.03
C ASP A 78 7.41 -10.49 10.33
N TYR A 79 7.45 -9.62 11.34
CA TYR A 79 6.87 -9.92 12.64
C TYR A 79 6.20 -8.69 13.21
N TRP A 80 4.90 -8.77 13.34
CA TRP A 80 4.10 -7.69 13.93
C TRP A 80 2.85 -8.27 14.58
N GLU A 81 2.54 -7.81 15.78
CA GLU A 81 1.33 -8.20 16.46
C GLU A 81 0.58 -6.95 16.88
N GLU A 82 -0.60 -6.75 16.28
CA GLU A 82 -1.45 -5.62 16.63
C GLU A 82 -2.13 -5.89 17.99
N LYS A 83 -1.81 -5.06 18.96
CA LYS A 83 -2.43 -5.17 20.27
C LYS A 83 -3.70 -4.33 20.31
N SER A 84 -4.82 -4.95 20.58
CA SER A 84 -6.04 -4.22 20.89
C SER A 84 -5.87 -3.55 22.24
N SER A 85 -6.00 -2.26 22.26
CA SER A 85 -5.94 -1.49 23.49
C SER A 85 -7.33 -1.35 24.09
#